data_8db288adffdaaa16d0d80f35e9661382
#
_entry.id   8db288adffdaaa16d0d80f35e9661382
#
_cell.length_a   1.000
_cell.length_b   1.000
_cell.length_c   1.000
_cell.angle_alpha   90.00
_cell.angle_beta   90.00
_cell.angle_gamma   90.00
#
_symmetry.space_group_name_H-M   'P 1'
#
loop_
_entity.id
_entity.type
_entity.pdbx_description
1 polymer ?
#
loop_
_entity_poly.entity_id
_entity_poly.type
_entity_poly.pdbx_seq_one_letter_code
_entity_poly.pdbx_strand_id
1 'polypeptide(L)'
;MKGVVFTEFLGLVEQKFSADMVDDIIDDAKLPHGGAYTAVGTYPFPEMVALIVALSKRTELEVPVLIHAFGQYLFGRFFVLYPAFINACSSTIELVSHIEQVIHTEVRKLYPDAELPSFEVESHTAQRLSVVYRSPRCLADLAVGLIDGAVAHYGEQGHLHLQREALDADGTTVRFILEKT
;
A
#
# COMPACT_ATOMS: atom_id res chain seq x y z
N MET A 1 2.74 2.31 12.59
CA MET A 1 3.06 1.76 11.24
C MET A 1 4.46 1.18 11.25
N LYS A 2 4.71 0.05 10.59
CA LYS A 2 6.06 -0.56 10.56
C LYS A 2 7.03 0.29 9.75
N GLY A 3 8.29 0.34 10.22
CA GLY A 3 9.33 1.17 9.64
C GLY A 3 9.70 0.82 8.19
N VAL A 4 9.51 -0.45 7.78
CA VAL A 4 9.71 -0.84 6.36
C VAL A 4 8.87 0.02 5.41
N VAL A 5 7.66 0.45 5.80
CA VAL A 5 6.83 1.32 4.96
C VAL A 5 7.45 2.71 4.82
N PHE A 6 8.07 3.24 5.90
CA PHE A 6 8.78 4.52 5.87
C PHE A 6 10.04 4.45 5.01
N THR A 7 10.86 3.42 5.23
CA THR A 7 12.12 3.27 4.46
C THR A 7 11.85 3.07 2.97
N GLU A 8 10.80 2.32 2.60
CA GLU A 8 10.42 2.16 1.20
C GLU A 8 9.81 3.43 0.59
N PHE A 9 9.07 4.23 1.39
CA PHE A 9 8.57 5.52 0.92
C PHE A 9 9.71 6.50 0.62
N LEU A 10 10.67 6.64 1.54
CA LEU A 10 11.84 7.50 1.31
C LEU A 10 12.68 6.99 0.13
N GLY A 11 12.83 5.67 -0.02
CA GLY A 11 13.49 5.07 -1.19
C GLY A 11 12.78 5.36 -2.52
N LEU A 12 11.44 5.39 -2.53
CA LEU A 12 10.68 5.84 -3.70
C LEU A 12 10.96 7.32 -4.02
N VAL A 13 10.96 8.18 -2.99
CA VAL A 13 11.22 9.63 -3.17
C VAL A 13 12.63 9.84 -3.73
N GLU A 14 13.63 9.17 -3.17
CA GLU A 14 15.00 9.24 -3.66
C GLU A 14 15.11 8.80 -5.13
N GLN A 15 14.47 7.67 -5.48
CA GLN A 15 14.51 7.12 -6.84
C GLN A 15 13.78 7.97 -7.87
N LYS A 16 12.64 8.57 -7.50
CA LYS A 16 11.76 9.30 -8.44
C LYS A 16 12.11 10.77 -8.57
N PHE A 17 12.71 11.32 -7.53
CA PHE A 17 13.08 12.73 -7.46
C PHE A 17 14.58 12.87 -7.21
N SER A 18 15.03 12.87 -5.95
CA SER A 18 16.46 12.94 -5.59
C SER A 18 16.66 12.68 -4.09
N ALA A 19 17.93 12.49 -3.67
CA ALA A 19 18.29 12.46 -2.26
C ALA A 19 18.00 13.80 -1.57
N ASP A 20 18.25 14.93 -2.24
CA ASP A 20 17.95 16.27 -1.73
C ASP A 20 16.45 16.44 -1.45
N MET A 21 15.57 15.86 -2.28
CA MET A 21 14.13 15.88 -2.01
C MET A 21 13.76 15.09 -0.76
N VAL A 22 14.47 14.01 -0.46
CA VAL A 22 14.27 13.25 0.79
C VAL A 22 14.61 14.12 2.00
N ASP A 23 15.77 14.79 1.98
CA ASP A 23 16.19 15.68 3.07
C ASP A 23 15.20 16.84 3.23
N ASP A 24 14.79 17.42 2.11
CA ASP A 24 13.85 18.52 2.03
C ASP A 24 12.48 18.19 2.67
N ILE A 25 11.90 17.03 2.37
CA ILE A 25 10.60 16.65 2.95
C ILE A 25 10.71 16.26 4.42
N ILE A 26 11.84 15.74 4.86
CA ILE A 26 12.11 15.45 6.28
C ILE A 26 12.17 16.75 7.07
N ASP A 27 12.90 17.75 6.57
CA ASP A 27 13.01 19.08 7.21
C ASP A 27 11.66 19.80 7.26
N ASP A 28 10.87 19.76 6.18
CA ASP A 28 9.54 20.38 6.12
C ASP A 28 8.54 19.71 7.06
N ALA A 29 8.63 18.37 7.19
CA ALA A 29 7.72 17.60 8.03
C ALA A 29 7.96 17.79 9.54
N LYS A 30 9.13 18.30 9.95
CA LYS A 30 9.51 18.56 11.36
C LYS A 30 9.25 17.37 12.28
N LEU A 31 9.73 16.21 11.86
CA LEU A 31 9.43 14.92 12.48
C LEU A 31 10.12 14.76 13.84
N PRO A 32 9.45 14.18 14.85
CA PRO A 32 10.05 13.92 16.16
C PRO A 32 11.32 13.05 16.09
N HIS A 33 11.37 12.11 15.14
CA HIS A 33 12.50 11.20 14.92
C HIS A 33 13.52 11.73 13.90
N GLY A 34 13.37 12.98 13.43
CA GLY A 34 14.30 13.57 12.46
C GLY A 34 14.45 12.77 11.15
N GLY A 35 13.43 11.99 10.76
CA GLY A 35 13.47 11.15 9.55
C GLY A 35 14.30 9.86 9.67
N ALA A 36 14.85 9.57 10.84
CA ALA A 36 15.68 8.38 11.08
C ALA A 36 14.80 7.13 11.31
N TYR A 37 14.47 6.42 10.24
CA TYR A 37 13.66 5.21 10.30
C TYR A 37 14.48 3.94 10.03
N THR A 38 14.12 2.85 10.73
CA THR A 38 14.64 1.51 10.49
C THR A 38 13.51 0.59 10.07
N ALA A 39 13.76 -0.36 9.16
CA ALA A 39 12.73 -1.24 8.63
C ALA A 39 12.00 -2.06 9.72
N VAL A 40 12.71 -2.43 10.79
CA VAL A 40 12.15 -3.21 11.91
C VAL A 40 11.42 -2.37 12.95
N GLY A 41 11.61 -1.05 12.96
CA GLY A 41 10.98 -0.12 13.90
C GLY A 41 9.47 -0.02 13.73
N THR A 42 8.82 0.64 14.69
CA THR A 42 7.39 1.01 14.62
C THR A 42 7.28 2.49 14.92
N TYR A 43 6.64 3.25 14.04
CA TYR A 43 6.56 4.70 14.09
C TYR A 43 5.12 5.21 14.01
N PRO A 44 4.82 6.41 14.53
CA PRO A 44 3.49 7.01 14.46
C PRO A 44 3.05 7.23 13.00
N PHE A 45 1.82 6.84 12.68
CA PHE A 45 1.27 7.06 11.33
C PHE A 45 1.23 8.54 10.91
N PRO A 46 0.95 9.52 11.82
CA PRO A 46 1.01 10.94 11.45
C PRO A 46 2.35 11.41 10.88
N GLU A 47 3.47 10.75 11.19
CA GLU A 47 4.76 11.09 10.56
C GLU A 47 4.78 10.74 9.07
N MET A 48 4.20 9.60 8.67
CA MET A 48 4.03 9.25 7.25
C MET A 48 3.15 10.28 6.53
N VAL A 49 2.04 10.70 7.18
CA VAL A 49 1.17 11.73 6.62
C VAL A 49 1.92 13.04 6.41
N ALA A 50 2.75 13.45 7.38
CA ALA A 50 3.54 14.67 7.29
C ALA A 50 4.54 14.62 6.12
N LEU A 51 5.23 13.49 5.92
CA LEU A 51 6.15 13.27 4.79
C LEU A 51 5.42 13.36 3.45
N ILE A 52 4.26 12.69 3.31
CA ILE A 52 3.47 12.71 2.06
C ILE A 52 2.96 14.13 1.78
N VAL A 53 2.49 14.85 2.79
CA VAL A 53 2.02 16.24 2.64
C VAL A 53 3.17 17.18 2.26
N ALA A 54 4.36 17.01 2.85
CA ALA A 54 5.54 17.77 2.47
C ALA A 54 5.91 17.52 0.99
N LEU A 55 5.92 16.25 0.56
CA LEU A 55 6.17 15.88 -0.84
C LEU A 55 5.12 16.48 -1.78
N SER A 56 3.84 16.40 -1.42
CA SER A 56 2.72 16.97 -2.19
C SER A 56 2.91 18.47 -2.44
N LYS A 57 3.28 19.23 -1.39
CA LYS A 57 3.53 20.67 -1.50
C LYS A 57 4.69 21.02 -2.42
N ARG A 58 5.77 20.22 -2.40
CA ARG A 58 6.95 20.46 -3.22
C ARG A 58 6.78 20.04 -4.68
N THR A 59 6.01 19.01 -4.93
CA THR A 59 5.79 18.45 -6.26
C THR A 59 4.52 18.96 -6.95
N GLU A 60 3.64 19.63 -6.21
CA GLU A 60 2.28 20.02 -6.65
C GLU A 60 1.39 18.83 -7.06
N LEU A 61 1.80 17.60 -6.71
CA LEU A 61 1.00 16.40 -6.91
C LEU A 61 0.02 16.20 -5.75
N GLU A 62 -1.19 15.79 -6.06
CA GLU A 62 -2.19 15.51 -5.04
C GLU A 62 -1.81 14.31 -4.16
N VAL A 63 -2.14 14.37 -2.87
CA VAL A 63 -1.84 13.32 -1.90
C VAL A 63 -2.34 11.93 -2.34
N PRO A 64 -3.58 11.75 -2.85
CA PRO A 64 -4.04 10.45 -3.34
C PRO A 64 -3.19 9.87 -4.47
N VAL A 65 -2.72 10.74 -5.39
CA VAL A 65 -1.84 10.33 -6.51
C VAL A 65 -0.50 9.81 -5.99
N LEU A 66 0.09 10.49 -5.01
CA LEU A 66 1.35 10.07 -4.38
C LEU A 66 1.20 8.76 -3.62
N ILE A 67 0.10 8.60 -2.87
CA ILE A 67 -0.21 7.37 -2.13
C ILE A 67 -0.40 6.19 -3.08
N HIS A 68 -1.14 6.39 -4.18
CA HIS A 68 -1.34 5.38 -5.22
C HIS A 68 -0.01 4.95 -5.87
N ALA A 69 0.81 5.93 -6.30
CA ALA A 69 2.12 5.66 -6.88
C ALA A 69 3.04 4.91 -5.90
N PHE A 70 2.97 5.27 -4.61
CA PHE A 70 3.67 4.54 -3.58
C PHE A 70 3.18 3.09 -3.44
N GLY A 71 1.87 2.85 -3.56
CA GLY A 71 1.32 1.49 -3.56
C GLY A 71 1.87 0.62 -4.69
N GLN A 72 1.95 1.15 -5.91
CA GLN A 72 2.54 0.45 -7.05
C GLN A 72 4.02 0.12 -6.83
N TYR A 73 4.79 1.09 -6.34
CA TYR A 73 6.20 0.88 -6.00
C TYR A 73 6.37 -0.18 -4.90
N LEU A 74 5.57 -0.08 -3.84
CA LEU A 74 5.63 -0.97 -2.68
C LEU A 74 5.30 -2.41 -3.04
N PHE A 75 4.40 -2.66 -3.99
CA PHE A 75 4.16 -3.99 -4.53
C PHE A 75 5.43 -4.60 -5.11
N GLY A 76 6.16 -3.85 -5.95
CA GLY A 76 7.42 -4.31 -6.52
C GLY A 76 8.47 -4.62 -5.45
N ARG A 77 8.52 -3.83 -4.38
CA ARG A 77 9.39 -4.08 -3.22
C ARG A 77 9.00 -5.34 -2.47
N PHE A 78 7.70 -5.55 -2.25
CA PHE A 78 7.21 -6.76 -1.60
C PHE A 78 7.46 -8.02 -2.44
N PHE A 79 7.39 -7.92 -3.77
CA PHE A 79 7.80 -9.01 -4.64
C PHE A 79 9.27 -9.40 -4.46
N VAL A 80 10.16 -8.44 -4.31
CA VAL A 80 11.59 -8.68 -4.07
C VAL A 80 11.85 -9.23 -2.65
N LEU A 81 11.17 -8.68 -1.64
CA LEU A 81 11.39 -9.05 -0.23
C LEU A 81 10.70 -10.37 0.15
N TYR A 82 9.55 -10.64 -0.45
CA TYR A 82 8.68 -11.78 -0.10
C TYR A 82 8.16 -12.53 -1.34
N PRO A 83 9.05 -12.97 -2.25
CA PRO A 83 8.63 -13.56 -3.54
C PRO A 83 7.76 -14.82 -3.38
N ALA A 84 7.91 -15.54 -2.28
CA ALA A 84 7.17 -16.79 -2.05
C ALA A 84 5.65 -16.58 -2.00
N PHE A 85 5.17 -15.46 -1.42
CA PHE A 85 3.74 -15.18 -1.33
C PHE A 85 3.14 -14.82 -2.69
N ILE A 86 3.87 -14.04 -3.48
CA ILE A 86 3.39 -13.56 -4.77
C ILE A 86 3.48 -14.67 -5.81
N ASN A 87 4.58 -15.45 -5.82
CA ASN A 87 4.76 -16.57 -6.74
C ASN A 87 3.85 -17.77 -6.42
N ALA A 88 3.25 -17.84 -5.21
CA ALA A 88 2.25 -18.85 -4.87
C ALA A 88 0.89 -18.62 -5.53
N CYS A 89 0.66 -17.41 -6.07
CA CYS A 89 -0.58 -17.02 -6.73
C CYS A 89 -0.36 -16.89 -8.24
N SER A 90 -1.40 -17.19 -9.02
CA SER A 90 -1.37 -17.14 -10.48
C SER A 90 -2.08 -15.90 -11.07
N SER A 91 -2.71 -15.10 -10.23
CA SER A 91 -3.49 -13.91 -10.64
C SER A 91 -3.66 -12.91 -9.51
N THR A 92 -4.00 -11.66 -9.86
CA THR A 92 -4.35 -10.62 -8.89
C THR A 92 -5.54 -11.01 -8.03
N ILE A 93 -6.59 -11.61 -8.62
CA ILE A 93 -7.77 -12.07 -7.87
C ILE A 93 -7.36 -13.07 -6.79
N GLU A 94 -6.53 -14.05 -7.14
CA GLU A 94 -6.04 -15.06 -6.20
C GLU A 94 -5.19 -14.41 -5.08
N LEU A 95 -4.24 -13.54 -5.45
CA LEU A 95 -3.41 -12.84 -4.48
C LEU A 95 -4.24 -12.02 -3.49
N VAL A 96 -5.19 -11.21 -3.99
CA VAL A 96 -6.02 -10.35 -3.13
C VAL A 96 -6.92 -11.18 -2.23
N SER A 97 -7.46 -12.32 -2.71
CA SER A 97 -8.27 -13.22 -1.89
C SER A 97 -7.48 -13.87 -0.72
N HIS A 98 -6.16 -13.96 -0.85
CA HIS A 98 -5.28 -14.55 0.16
C HIS A 98 -4.66 -13.54 1.14
N ILE A 99 -4.87 -12.23 0.96
CA ILE A 99 -4.22 -11.20 1.79
C ILE A 99 -4.45 -11.47 3.29
N GLU A 100 -5.70 -11.60 3.73
CA GLU A 100 -6.01 -11.69 5.17
C GLU A 100 -5.58 -13.03 5.76
N GLN A 101 -5.91 -14.13 5.09
CA GLN A 101 -5.74 -15.46 5.65
C GLN A 101 -4.29 -15.97 5.56
N VAL A 102 -3.53 -15.53 4.55
CA VAL A 102 -2.17 -16.00 4.31
C VAL A 102 -1.17 -14.87 4.59
N ILE A 103 -1.20 -13.78 3.82
CA ILE A 103 -0.17 -12.75 3.88
C ILE A 103 -0.17 -12.03 5.22
N HIS A 104 -1.31 -11.52 5.66
CA HIS A 104 -1.40 -10.80 6.95
C HIS A 104 -1.15 -11.73 8.14
N THR A 105 -1.51 -13.01 8.03
CA THR A 105 -1.19 -14.00 9.06
C THR A 105 0.31 -14.20 9.20
N GLU A 106 1.06 -14.33 8.10
CA GLU A 106 2.51 -14.44 8.15
C GLU A 106 3.19 -13.12 8.60
N VAL A 107 2.67 -11.97 8.17
CA VAL A 107 3.16 -10.67 8.65
C VAL A 107 3.00 -10.53 10.17
N ARG A 108 1.87 -10.97 10.75
CA ARG A 108 1.67 -10.94 12.21
C ARG A 108 2.60 -11.90 12.97
N LYS A 109 3.04 -12.99 12.36
CA LYS A 109 4.07 -13.87 12.97
C LYS A 109 5.44 -13.19 13.03
N LEU A 110 5.81 -12.44 11.97
CA LEU A 110 7.08 -11.70 11.91
C LEU A 110 7.05 -10.41 12.73
N TYR A 111 5.89 -9.75 12.78
CA TYR A 111 5.67 -8.46 13.42
C TYR A 111 4.37 -8.50 14.23
N PRO A 112 4.39 -9.06 15.48
CA PRO A 112 3.18 -9.24 16.29
C PRO A 112 2.46 -7.91 16.62
N ASP A 113 3.18 -6.79 16.61
CA ASP A 113 2.68 -5.43 16.85
C ASP A 113 2.22 -4.71 15.58
N ALA A 114 2.20 -5.38 14.42
CA ALA A 114 1.77 -4.77 13.17
C ALA A 114 0.25 -4.54 13.15
N GLU A 115 -0.14 -3.27 13.02
CA GLU A 115 -1.52 -2.88 12.78
C GLU A 115 -1.78 -2.90 11.27
N LEU A 116 -2.42 -3.96 10.81
CA LEU A 116 -2.75 -4.19 9.41
C LEU A 116 -4.21 -3.80 9.11
N PRO A 117 -4.52 -3.37 7.88
CA PRO A 117 -5.93 -3.30 7.45
C PRO A 117 -6.53 -4.70 7.42
N SER A 118 -7.85 -4.81 7.48
CA SER A 118 -8.54 -6.08 7.27
C SER A 118 -9.12 -6.15 5.86
N PHE A 119 -9.12 -7.38 5.31
CA PHE A 119 -9.71 -7.70 4.02
C PHE A 119 -10.72 -8.85 4.22
N GLU A 120 -12.00 -8.54 4.08
CA GLU A 120 -13.10 -9.51 4.21
C GLU A 120 -13.64 -9.85 2.83
N VAL A 121 -13.49 -11.11 2.40
CA VAL A 121 -14.01 -11.59 1.12
C VAL A 121 -15.52 -11.78 1.22
N GLU A 122 -16.28 -11.01 0.44
CA GLU A 122 -17.74 -11.15 0.33
C GLU A 122 -18.12 -12.20 -0.71
N SER A 123 -17.43 -12.22 -1.84
CA SER A 123 -17.64 -13.21 -2.90
C SER A 123 -16.35 -13.42 -3.69
N HIS A 124 -16.12 -14.67 -4.12
CA HIS A 124 -14.94 -15.04 -4.89
C HIS A 124 -15.30 -16.11 -5.93
N THR A 125 -14.97 -15.83 -7.18
CA THR A 125 -14.99 -16.75 -8.31
C THR A 125 -13.70 -16.60 -9.13
N ALA A 126 -13.47 -17.45 -10.11
CA ALA A 126 -12.30 -17.32 -11.00
C ALA A 126 -12.29 -16.00 -11.81
N GLN A 127 -13.45 -15.37 -11.99
CA GLN A 127 -13.61 -14.16 -12.81
C GLN A 127 -13.89 -12.90 -11.99
N ARG A 128 -14.31 -13.02 -10.73
CA ARG A 128 -14.71 -11.89 -9.91
C ARG A 128 -14.41 -12.10 -8.44
N LEU A 129 -13.89 -11.06 -7.82
CA LEU A 129 -13.68 -10.96 -6.36
C LEU A 129 -14.34 -9.67 -5.86
N SER A 130 -15.13 -9.78 -4.79
CA SER A 130 -15.58 -8.65 -3.98
C SER A 130 -14.98 -8.77 -2.60
N VAL A 131 -14.28 -7.72 -2.16
CA VAL A 131 -13.60 -7.70 -0.86
C VAL A 131 -13.82 -6.36 -0.18
N VAL A 132 -14.14 -6.40 1.12
CA VAL A 132 -14.26 -5.20 1.96
C VAL A 132 -12.95 -4.95 2.69
N TYR A 133 -12.35 -3.82 2.37
CA TYR A 133 -11.17 -3.27 3.03
C TYR A 133 -11.60 -2.37 4.18
N ARG A 134 -10.98 -2.54 5.36
CA ARG A 134 -11.19 -1.64 6.51
C ARG A 134 -9.86 -1.21 7.09
N SER A 135 -9.70 0.10 7.29
CA SER A 135 -8.52 0.66 7.93
C SER A 135 -8.83 2.03 8.55
N PRO A 136 -8.48 2.26 9.83
CA PRO A 136 -8.62 3.57 10.44
C PRO A 136 -7.66 4.62 9.85
N ARG A 137 -6.72 4.20 8.99
CA ARG A 137 -5.76 5.08 8.33
C ARG A 137 -6.24 5.63 6.99
N CYS A 138 -7.40 5.20 6.50
CA CYS A 138 -8.00 5.65 5.23
C CYS A 138 -7.02 5.55 4.03
N LEU A 139 -6.26 4.44 3.95
CA LEU A 139 -5.23 4.23 2.91
C LEU A 139 -5.77 3.39 1.73
N ALA A 140 -7.02 3.61 1.33
CA ALA A 140 -7.61 2.90 0.18
C ALA A 140 -6.82 3.15 -1.13
N ASP A 141 -6.28 4.36 -1.33
CA ASP A 141 -5.46 4.67 -2.51
C ASP A 141 -4.14 3.87 -2.53
N LEU A 142 -3.55 3.59 -1.35
CA LEU A 142 -2.40 2.68 -1.25
C LEU A 142 -2.78 1.25 -1.65
N ALA A 143 -3.94 0.78 -1.19
CA ALA A 143 -4.44 -0.55 -1.54
C ALA A 143 -4.71 -0.66 -3.04
N VAL A 144 -5.31 0.35 -3.68
CA VAL A 144 -5.48 0.42 -5.14
C VAL A 144 -4.13 0.35 -5.84
N GLY A 145 -3.16 1.14 -5.42
CA GLY A 145 -1.81 1.11 -6.00
C GLY A 145 -1.13 -0.27 -5.90
N LEU A 146 -1.25 -0.95 -4.74
CA LEU A 146 -0.75 -2.31 -4.57
C LEU A 146 -1.45 -3.31 -5.50
N ILE A 147 -2.77 -3.20 -5.68
CA ILE A 147 -3.55 -4.03 -6.61
C ILE A 147 -3.11 -3.77 -8.05
N ASP A 148 -2.93 -2.51 -8.46
CA ASP A 148 -2.46 -2.16 -9.81
C ASP A 148 -1.03 -2.68 -10.05
N GLY A 149 -0.18 -2.67 -9.03
CA GLY A 149 1.13 -3.32 -9.07
C GLY A 149 1.03 -4.83 -9.33
N ALA A 150 0.07 -5.50 -8.68
CA ALA A 150 -0.20 -6.92 -8.91
C ALA A 150 -0.75 -7.18 -10.33
N VAL A 151 -1.68 -6.35 -10.80
CA VAL A 151 -2.23 -6.41 -12.18
C VAL A 151 -1.11 -6.31 -13.20
N ALA A 152 -0.16 -5.40 -12.99
CA ALA A 152 1.00 -5.26 -13.86
C ALA A 152 1.91 -6.48 -13.81
N HIS A 153 2.13 -7.03 -12.62
CA HIS A 153 3.00 -8.19 -12.40
C HIS A 153 2.45 -9.46 -13.08
N TYR A 154 1.14 -9.72 -12.97
CA TYR A 154 0.50 -10.88 -13.60
C TYR A 154 0.11 -10.66 -15.08
N GLY A 155 0.42 -9.48 -15.66
CA GLY A 155 0.13 -9.19 -17.07
C GLY A 155 -1.37 -9.07 -17.36
N GLU A 156 -2.17 -8.64 -16.38
CA GLU A 156 -3.64 -8.56 -16.47
C GLU A 156 -4.15 -7.16 -16.87
N GLN A 157 -3.24 -6.24 -17.29
CA GLN A 157 -3.63 -4.89 -17.74
C GLN A 157 -4.61 -4.98 -18.93
N GLY A 158 -5.71 -4.26 -18.83
CA GLY A 158 -6.78 -4.26 -19.84
C GLY A 158 -7.69 -5.49 -19.79
N HIS A 159 -7.40 -6.48 -18.93
CA HIS A 159 -8.20 -7.69 -18.75
C HIS A 159 -8.80 -7.81 -17.35
N LEU A 160 -8.31 -7.04 -16.39
CA LEU A 160 -8.85 -6.97 -15.03
C LEU A 160 -9.25 -5.52 -14.73
N HIS A 161 -10.50 -5.33 -14.34
CA HIS A 161 -11.05 -4.06 -13.93
C HIS A 161 -11.19 -4.01 -12.40
N LEU A 162 -10.67 -2.93 -11.80
CA LEU A 162 -10.84 -2.62 -10.39
C LEU A 162 -11.86 -1.50 -10.24
N GLN A 163 -12.92 -1.75 -9.48
CA GLN A 163 -13.86 -0.73 -9.03
C GLN A 163 -13.76 -0.58 -7.52
N ARG A 164 -13.97 0.64 -7.03
CA ARG A 164 -14.05 0.92 -5.60
C ARG A 164 -15.35 1.61 -5.24
N GLU A 165 -15.92 1.22 -4.10
CA GLU A 165 -17.14 1.79 -3.53
C GLU A 165 -16.87 2.15 -2.07
N ALA A 166 -17.05 3.42 -1.71
CA ALA A 166 -16.99 3.85 -0.31
C ALA A 166 -18.22 3.32 0.43
N LEU A 167 -18.02 2.61 1.53
CA LEU A 167 -19.10 2.06 2.35
C LEU A 167 -19.41 2.91 3.59
N ASP A 168 -18.55 3.89 3.88
CA ASP A 168 -18.77 4.90 4.91
C ASP A 168 -18.33 6.28 4.43
N ALA A 169 -18.72 7.32 5.19
CA ALA A 169 -18.39 8.70 4.88
C ALA A 169 -16.94 9.07 5.21
N ASP A 170 -16.30 8.33 6.11
CA ASP A 170 -14.98 8.64 6.66
C ASP A 170 -13.84 8.01 5.83
N GLY A 171 -14.20 7.15 4.85
CA GLY A 171 -13.22 6.46 3.99
C GLY A 171 -12.46 5.33 4.71
N THR A 172 -12.93 4.91 5.87
CA THR A 172 -12.33 3.81 6.64
C THR A 172 -12.72 2.45 6.11
N THR A 173 -13.85 2.36 5.40
CA THR A 173 -14.41 1.13 4.83
C THR A 173 -14.67 1.30 3.34
N VAL A 174 -14.03 0.48 2.53
CA VAL A 174 -14.12 0.52 1.06
C VAL A 174 -14.31 -0.88 0.52
N ARG A 175 -15.27 -1.07 -0.41
CA ARG A 175 -15.37 -2.29 -1.18
C ARG A 175 -14.53 -2.18 -2.44
N PHE A 176 -13.69 -3.19 -2.68
CA PHE A 176 -13.00 -3.39 -3.93
C PHE A 176 -13.66 -4.54 -4.72
N ILE A 177 -13.94 -4.29 -5.99
CA ILE A 177 -14.48 -5.29 -6.90
C ILE A 177 -13.48 -5.45 -8.04
N LEU A 178 -12.91 -6.64 -8.15
CA LEU A 178 -12.02 -7.03 -9.24
C LEU A 178 -12.80 -7.95 -10.19
N GLU A 179 -12.82 -7.63 -11.47
CA GLU A 179 -13.58 -8.38 -12.48
C GLU A 179 -12.77 -8.56 -13.77
N LYS A 180 -12.64 -9.80 -14.22
CA LYS A 180 -12.01 -10.14 -15.51
C LYS A 180 -13.00 -9.96 -16.65
N THR A 181 -12.52 -9.36 -17.75
CA THR A 181 -13.24 -9.22 -19.02
C THR A 181 -12.92 -10.34 -19.98
#